data_989b04c5e7df2b147c3f2c7f4e25f5bc
#
_entry.id   989b04c5e7df2b147c3f2c7f4e25f5bc
#
_cell.length_a   1.000
_cell.length_b   1.000
_cell.length_c   1.000
_cell.angle_alpha   90.00
_cell.angle_beta   90.00
_cell.angle_gamma   90.00
#
_symmetry.space_group_name_H-M   'P 1'
#
loop_
_entity.id
_entity.type
_entity.pdbx_description
1 polymer ?
#
loop_
_entity_poly.entity_id
_entity_poly.type
_entity_poly.pdbx_seq_one_letter_code
_entity_poly.pdbx_strand_id
1 'polypeptide(L)'
;AIMEKIARASDKPDQQFQITVLNSPVVNAFALPGGYTYVTRGLLALANSEAELAGVIGHEIGHVTARHGARRHTAAVGAAIVGSVLGAVLSNRTGLDPQAAGDLINFGGSAILAGYSRSQEYEADDIGVRVLGRAGYRPEAQADFLAALGGYSSYMRDGRAGAPAWVSTPPGPAERVARP
;
A
#
# COMPACT_ATOMS: atom_id res chain seq x y z
N ALA A 1 0.92 -22.80 7.05
CA ALA A 1 1.72 -21.57 7.06
C ALA A 1 0.81 -20.34 7.16
N ILE A 2 1.31 -19.20 7.65
CA ILE A 2 0.53 -17.96 7.86
C ILE A 2 -0.21 -17.57 6.58
N MET A 3 0.53 -17.44 5.46
CA MET A 3 -0.04 -17.06 4.16
C MET A 3 -1.25 -17.93 3.77
N GLU A 4 -1.17 -19.22 3.96
CA GLU A 4 -2.24 -20.15 3.61
C GLU A 4 -3.50 -19.95 4.47
N LYS A 5 -3.33 -19.72 5.80
CA LYS A 5 -4.45 -19.39 6.69
C LYS A 5 -5.13 -18.08 6.26
N ILE A 6 -4.32 -17.05 6.01
CA ILE A 6 -4.82 -15.72 5.61
C ILE A 6 -5.47 -15.77 4.22
N ALA A 7 -4.87 -16.47 3.26
CA ALA A 7 -5.43 -16.64 1.93
C ALA A 7 -6.80 -17.32 1.95
N ARG A 8 -6.93 -18.42 2.69
CA ARG A 8 -8.22 -19.13 2.85
C ARG A 8 -9.29 -18.30 3.55
N ALA A 9 -8.90 -17.43 4.47
CA ALA A 9 -9.79 -16.53 5.19
C ALA A 9 -10.15 -15.26 4.39
N SER A 10 -9.47 -15.01 3.28
CA SER A 10 -9.67 -13.81 2.44
C SER A 10 -11.01 -13.85 1.70
N ASP A 11 -11.39 -12.71 1.12
CA ASP A 11 -12.59 -12.61 0.29
C ASP A 11 -12.43 -13.30 -1.09
N LYS A 12 -11.24 -13.88 -1.37
CA LYS A 12 -10.92 -14.67 -2.58
C LYS A 12 -10.14 -15.93 -2.21
N PRO A 13 -10.76 -16.90 -1.53
CA PRO A 13 -10.08 -18.11 -1.04
C PRO A 13 -9.51 -19.00 -2.16
N ASP A 14 -10.07 -18.92 -3.36
CA ASP A 14 -9.62 -19.68 -4.53
C ASP A 14 -8.44 -19.04 -5.25
N GLN A 15 -8.10 -17.80 -4.92
CA GLN A 15 -6.94 -17.12 -5.48
C GLN A 15 -5.67 -17.69 -4.86
N GLN A 16 -4.72 -18.07 -5.71
CA GLN A 16 -3.39 -18.47 -5.24
C GLN A 16 -2.61 -17.23 -4.77
N PHE A 17 -2.07 -17.33 -3.56
CA PHE A 17 -1.16 -16.35 -3.00
C PHE A 17 0.19 -17.00 -2.74
N GLN A 18 1.26 -16.28 -3.07
CA GLN A 18 2.63 -16.71 -2.83
C GLN A 18 3.35 -15.64 -2.00
N ILE A 19 4.15 -16.09 -1.03
CA ILE A 19 4.97 -15.19 -0.24
C ILE A 19 6.45 -15.46 -0.49
N THR A 20 7.22 -14.40 -0.71
CA THR A 20 8.66 -14.44 -0.86
C THR A 20 9.31 -13.55 0.17
N VAL A 21 10.28 -14.08 0.89
CA VAL A 21 11.10 -13.32 1.83
C VAL A 21 12.30 -12.74 1.10
N LEU A 22 12.42 -11.41 1.12
CA LEU A 22 13.55 -10.69 0.54
C LEU A 22 14.65 -10.47 1.59
N ASN A 23 15.88 -10.77 1.24
CA ASN A 23 17.05 -10.49 2.09
C ASN A 23 17.43 -9.00 2.04
N SER A 24 16.55 -8.15 2.59
CA SER A 24 16.74 -6.71 2.71
C SER A 24 16.57 -6.28 4.16
N PRO A 25 17.44 -5.40 4.70
CA PRO A 25 17.28 -4.85 6.05
C PRO A 25 16.17 -3.78 6.13
N VAL A 26 15.70 -3.26 5.01
CA VAL A 26 14.61 -2.27 4.97
C VAL A 26 13.33 -2.89 5.48
N VAL A 27 12.61 -2.21 6.37
CA VAL A 27 11.28 -2.64 6.84
C VAL A 27 10.27 -2.38 5.73
N ASN A 28 9.82 -3.45 5.05
CA ASN A 28 8.87 -3.31 3.95
C ASN A 28 8.09 -4.62 3.70
N ALA A 29 6.85 -4.47 3.23
CA ALA A 29 6.06 -5.51 2.57
C ALA A 29 5.32 -4.88 1.39
N PHE A 30 5.00 -5.67 0.38
CA PHE A 30 4.19 -5.24 -0.75
C PHE A 30 3.62 -6.43 -1.50
N ALA A 31 2.48 -6.22 -2.13
CA ALA A 31 1.87 -7.22 -2.99
C ALA A 31 1.77 -6.73 -4.44
N LEU A 32 1.96 -7.67 -5.37
CA LEU A 32 1.78 -7.45 -6.80
C LEU A 32 0.48 -8.11 -7.27
N PRO A 33 -0.10 -7.62 -8.37
CA PRO A 33 -1.23 -8.29 -9.02
C PRO A 33 -0.90 -9.77 -9.30
N GLY A 34 -1.89 -10.64 -9.10
CA GLY A 34 -1.70 -12.09 -9.24
C GLY A 34 -1.45 -12.83 -7.91
N GLY A 35 -1.35 -12.10 -6.79
CA GLY A 35 -1.21 -12.70 -5.46
C GLY A 35 0.23 -12.91 -4.99
N TYR A 36 1.20 -12.29 -5.66
CA TYR A 36 2.60 -12.33 -5.25
C TYR A 36 2.85 -11.31 -4.14
N THR A 37 3.18 -11.80 -2.95
CA THR A 37 3.45 -10.97 -1.77
C THR A 37 4.93 -11.09 -1.39
N TYR A 38 5.54 -9.97 -1.09
CA TYR A 38 6.94 -9.87 -0.71
C TYR A 38 7.05 -9.25 0.68
N VAL A 39 7.88 -9.86 1.52
CA VAL A 39 8.16 -9.40 2.88
C VAL A 39 9.65 -9.35 3.07
N THR A 40 10.18 -8.28 3.59
CA THR A 40 11.62 -8.13 3.83
C THR A 40 12.02 -8.74 5.17
N ARG A 41 13.30 -9.13 5.28
CA ARG A 41 13.91 -9.55 6.54
C ARG A 41 13.81 -8.46 7.62
N GLY A 42 13.93 -7.19 7.23
CA GLY A 42 13.77 -6.06 8.16
C GLY A 42 12.39 -6.00 8.78
N LEU A 43 11.32 -6.27 8.00
CA LEU A 43 9.96 -6.33 8.53
C LEU A 43 9.75 -7.54 9.46
N LEU A 44 10.29 -8.71 9.09
CA LEU A 44 10.23 -9.90 9.94
C LEU A 44 10.93 -9.67 11.29
N ALA A 45 12.01 -8.89 11.32
CA ALA A 45 12.69 -8.54 12.56
C ALA A 45 11.94 -7.53 13.43
N LEU A 46 11.03 -6.75 12.84
CA LEU A 46 10.20 -5.78 13.56
C LEU A 46 8.94 -6.41 14.17
N ALA A 47 8.38 -7.42 13.50
CA ALA A 47 7.18 -8.11 13.99
C ALA A 47 7.49 -8.90 15.27
N ASN A 48 6.71 -8.65 16.33
CA ASN A 48 6.90 -9.27 17.65
C ASN A 48 6.14 -10.60 17.79
N SER A 49 5.24 -10.90 16.87
CA SER A 49 4.42 -12.12 16.90
C SER A 49 3.99 -12.59 15.51
N GLU A 50 3.58 -13.86 15.42
CA GLU A 50 2.96 -14.43 14.23
C GLU A 50 1.68 -13.66 13.85
N ALA A 51 0.91 -13.21 14.84
CA ALA A 51 -0.33 -12.47 14.61
C ALA A 51 -0.07 -11.08 13.98
N GLU A 52 0.98 -10.38 14.41
CA GLU A 52 1.39 -9.11 13.80
C GLU A 52 1.81 -9.31 12.34
N LEU A 53 2.62 -10.33 12.05
CA LEU A 53 3.00 -10.66 10.68
C LEU A 53 1.78 -11.06 9.83
N ALA A 54 0.84 -11.81 10.42
CA ALA A 54 -0.42 -12.15 9.76
C ALA A 54 -1.24 -10.88 9.44
N GLY A 55 -1.21 -9.86 10.30
CA GLY A 55 -1.83 -8.56 10.07
C GLY A 55 -1.27 -7.85 8.85
N VAL A 56 0.05 -7.81 8.72
CA VAL A 56 0.71 -7.24 7.53
C VAL A 56 0.31 -8.01 6.27
N ILE A 57 0.37 -9.34 6.31
CA ILE A 57 0.00 -10.17 5.17
C ILE A 57 -1.48 -9.99 4.80
N GLY A 58 -2.36 -9.88 5.80
CA GLY A 58 -3.79 -9.61 5.61
C GLY A 58 -4.04 -8.27 4.92
N HIS A 59 -3.32 -7.22 5.32
CA HIS A 59 -3.35 -5.91 4.69
C HIS A 59 -2.91 -5.98 3.21
N GLU A 60 -1.80 -6.66 2.91
CA GLU A 60 -1.31 -6.83 1.54
C GLU A 60 -2.30 -7.63 0.67
N ILE A 61 -2.89 -8.69 1.22
CA ILE A 61 -3.97 -9.43 0.55
C ILE A 61 -5.19 -8.52 0.33
N GLY A 62 -5.48 -7.62 1.26
CA GLY A 62 -6.51 -6.58 1.11
C GLY A 62 -6.30 -5.75 -0.15
N HIS A 63 -5.07 -5.26 -0.39
CA HIS A 63 -4.74 -4.52 -1.61
C HIS A 63 -4.98 -5.34 -2.89
N VAL A 64 -4.64 -6.63 -2.88
CA VAL A 64 -4.83 -7.52 -4.03
C VAL A 64 -6.31 -7.82 -4.27
N THR A 65 -7.06 -8.17 -3.22
CA THR A 65 -8.47 -8.56 -3.32
C THR A 65 -9.37 -7.39 -3.71
N ALA A 66 -9.08 -6.19 -3.21
CA ALA A 66 -9.73 -4.94 -3.57
C ALA A 66 -9.23 -4.36 -4.91
N ARG A 67 -8.23 -5.00 -5.54
CA ARG A 67 -7.65 -4.57 -6.83
C ARG A 67 -7.12 -3.13 -6.81
N HIS A 68 -6.52 -2.68 -5.69
CA HIS A 68 -6.03 -1.32 -5.55
C HIS A 68 -4.98 -0.95 -6.61
N GLY A 69 -4.06 -1.86 -6.92
CA GLY A 69 -3.08 -1.66 -7.99
C GLY A 69 -3.74 -1.45 -9.36
N ALA A 70 -4.76 -2.24 -9.73
CA ALA A 70 -5.48 -2.09 -10.98
C ALA A 70 -6.29 -0.78 -11.02
N ARG A 71 -6.98 -0.44 -9.93
CA ARG A 71 -7.72 0.84 -9.81
C ARG A 71 -6.78 2.04 -10.00
N ARG A 72 -5.58 1.99 -9.42
CA ARG A 72 -4.55 3.03 -9.60
C ARG A 72 -4.10 3.14 -11.04
N HIS A 73 -3.77 2.03 -11.67
CA HIS A 73 -3.34 2.02 -13.07
C HIS A 73 -4.43 2.60 -13.98
N THR A 74 -5.68 2.18 -13.82
CA THR A 74 -6.80 2.71 -14.60
C THR A 74 -7.01 4.22 -14.38
N ALA A 75 -6.90 4.69 -13.13
CA ALA A 75 -7.00 6.10 -12.81
C ALA A 75 -5.86 6.92 -13.43
N ALA A 76 -4.62 6.40 -13.40
CA ALA A 76 -3.46 7.05 -14.00
C ALA A 76 -3.60 7.15 -15.53
N VAL A 77 -4.03 6.08 -16.20
CA VAL A 77 -4.29 6.09 -17.64
C VAL A 77 -5.42 7.03 -17.99
N GLY A 78 -6.53 7.01 -17.23
CA GLY A 78 -7.65 7.94 -17.43
C GLY A 78 -7.24 9.40 -17.28
N ALA A 79 -6.46 9.73 -16.24
CA ALA A 79 -5.95 11.08 -16.03
C ALA A 79 -5.00 11.53 -17.14
N ALA A 80 -4.14 10.64 -17.64
CA ALA A 80 -3.23 10.92 -18.74
C ALA A 80 -4.00 11.22 -20.05
N ILE A 81 -5.06 10.45 -20.35
CA ILE A 81 -5.91 10.69 -21.53
C ILE A 81 -6.64 12.04 -21.39
N VAL A 82 -7.30 12.28 -20.26
CA VAL A 82 -7.99 13.55 -20.01
C VAL A 82 -7.01 14.72 -20.07
N GLY A 83 -5.84 14.59 -19.45
CA GLY A 83 -4.80 15.61 -19.46
C GLY A 83 -4.29 15.91 -20.87
N SER A 84 -4.07 14.89 -21.70
CA SER A 84 -3.61 15.08 -23.08
C SER A 84 -4.67 15.80 -23.95
N VAL A 85 -5.94 15.44 -23.78
CA VAL A 85 -7.05 16.11 -24.51
C VAL A 85 -7.19 17.55 -24.04
N LEU A 86 -7.18 17.82 -22.74
CA LEU A 86 -7.24 19.17 -22.20
C LEU A 86 -6.03 20.01 -22.61
N GLY A 87 -4.83 19.43 -22.57
CA GLY A 87 -3.59 20.08 -23.00
C GLY A 87 -3.66 20.50 -24.49
N ALA A 88 -4.13 19.60 -25.35
CA ALA A 88 -4.31 19.91 -26.77
C ALA A 88 -5.35 21.01 -27.03
N VAL A 89 -6.47 20.98 -26.31
CA VAL A 89 -7.53 22.03 -26.41
C VAL A 89 -7.02 23.37 -25.90
N LEU A 90 -6.28 23.36 -24.78
CA LEU A 90 -5.73 24.59 -24.19
C LEU A 90 -4.64 25.20 -25.10
N SER A 91 -3.73 24.39 -25.59
CA SER A 91 -2.68 24.80 -26.52
C SER A 91 -3.26 25.46 -27.76
N ASN A 92 -4.30 24.86 -28.35
CA ASN A 92 -4.98 25.45 -29.53
C ASN A 92 -5.74 26.78 -29.25
N ARG A 93 -6.19 26.98 -28.00
CA ARG A 93 -6.97 28.17 -27.63
C ARG A 93 -6.16 29.32 -27.05
N THR A 94 -5.07 29.02 -26.36
CA THR A 94 -4.31 29.98 -25.56
C THR A 94 -2.90 30.22 -26.05
N GLY A 95 -2.42 29.45 -27.04
CA GLY A 95 -1.02 29.52 -27.49
C GLY A 95 0.02 29.04 -26.44
N LEU A 96 -0.42 28.35 -25.39
CA LEU A 96 0.48 27.77 -24.40
C LEU A 96 1.40 26.75 -25.07
N ASP A 97 2.68 26.78 -24.66
CA ASP A 97 3.69 25.85 -25.13
C ASP A 97 3.25 24.38 -24.84
N PRO A 98 3.26 23.49 -25.85
CA PRO A 98 2.98 22.08 -25.65
C PRO A 98 3.82 21.43 -24.57
N GLN A 99 5.03 21.93 -24.31
CA GLN A 99 5.93 21.46 -23.26
C GLN A 99 5.35 21.75 -21.86
N ALA A 100 4.86 22.98 -21.63
CA ALA A 100 4.22 23.35 -20.35
C ALA A 100 2.94 22.54 -20.07
N ALA A 101 2.17 22.20 -21.11
CA ALA A 101 1.02 21.32 -21.01
C ALA A 101 1.45 19.88 -20.67
N GLY A 102 2.57 19.40 -21.24
CA GLY A 102 3.16 18.10 -20.93
C GLY A 102 3.64 18.00 -19.50
N ASP A 103 4.28 19.04 -18.97
CA ASP A 103 4.79 19.08 -17.59
C ASP A 103 3.65 19.05 -16.55
N LEU A 104 2.53 19.71 -16.86
CA LEU A 104 1.34 19.65 -16.01
C LEU A 104 0.72 18.25 -15.97
N ILE A 105 0.72 17.54 -17.11
CA ILE A 105 0.26 16.14 -17.23
C ILE A 105 1.19 15.21 -16.44
N ASN A 106 2.51 15.38 -16.57
CA ASN A 106 3.51 14.59 -15.86
C ASN A 106 3.45 14.82 -14.35
N PHE A 107 3.22 16.06 -13.89
CA PHE A 107 3.03 16.38 -12.49
C PHE A 107 1.75 15.72 -11.93
N GLY A 108 0.63 15.78 -12.63
CA GLY A 108 -0.60 15.07 -12.26
C GLY A 108 -0.44 13.55 -12.26
N GLY A 109 0.26 13.00 -13.26
CA GLY A 109 0.56 11.56 -13.35
C GLY A 109 1.45 11.06 -12.22
N SER A 110 2.49 11.79 -11.85
CA SER A 110 3.39 11.41 -10.74
C SER A 110 2.69 11.48 -9.37
N ALA A 111 1.78 12.42 -9.16
CA ALA A 111 0.97 12.47 -7.93
C ALA A 111 0.04 11.24 -7.79
N ILE A 112 -0.47 10.70 -8.90
CA ILE A 112 -1.29 9.48 -8.91
C ILE A 112 -0.43 8.23 -8.65
N LEU A 113 0.86 8.25 -9.01
CA LEU A 113 1.78 7.13 -8.83
C LEU A 113 2.42 7.07 -7.42
N ALA A 114 2.30 8.10 -6.60
CA ALA A 114 3.03 8.29 -5.34
C ALA A 114 2.56 7.44 -4.14
N GLY A 115 1.71 6.45 -4.32
CA GLY A 115 1.24 5.58 -3.22
C GLY A 115 -0.23 5.21 -3.35
N TYR A 116 -0.76 4.41 -2.44
CA TYR A 116 -2.19 4.18 -2.35
C TYR A 116 -2.88 5.41 -1.75
N SER A 117 -4.14 5.64 -2.13
CA SER A 117 -4.91 6.72 -1.53
C SER A 117 -5.24 6.38 -0.07
N ARG A 118 -5.50 7.41 0.74
CA ARG A 118 -5.91 7.24 2.14
C ARG A 118 -7.11 6.28 2.28
N SER A 119 -8.08 6.38 1.39
CA SER A 119 -9.24 5.49 1.37
C SER A 119 -8.89 4.04 1.03
N GLN A 120 -7.92 3.82 0.13
CA GLN A 120 -7.43 2.48 -0.20
C GLN A 120 -6.64 1.84 0.94
N GLU A 121 -5.85 2.63 1.67
CA GLU A 121 -5.18 2.15 2.88
C GLU A 121 -6.19 1.71 3.94
N TYR A 122 -7.22 2.52 4.19
CA TYR A 122 -8.28 2.17 5.13
C TYR A 122 -9.09 0.95 4.67
N GLU A 123 -9.40 0.84 3.38
CA GLU A 123 -10.06 -0.34 2.82
C GLU A 123 -9.19 -1.61 3.02
N ALA A 124 -7.88 -1.51 2.82
CA ALA A 124 -6.95 -2.61 3.04
C ALA A 124 -6.84 -2.98 4.53
N ASP A 125 -6.85 -2.00 5.44
CA ASP A 125 -6.87 -2.23 6.88
C ASP A 125 -8.14 -2.97 7.32
N ASP A 126 -9.30 -2.51 6.88
CA ASP A 126 -10.59 -3.14 7.20
C ASP A 126 -10.66 -4.58 6.69
N ILE A 127 -10.14 -4.84 5.48
CA ILE A 127 -10.06 -6.20 4.95
C ILE A 127 -9.08 -7.03 5.79
N GLY A 128 -7.90 -6.50 6.10
CA GLY A 128 -6.87 -7.17 6.89
C GLY A 128 -7.40 -7.62 8.26
N VAL A 129 -8.04 -6.71 9.00
CA VAL A 129 -8.64 -6.97 10.32
C VAL A 129 -9.69 -8.09 10.24
N ARG A 130 -10.61 -8.03 9.25
CA ARG A 130 -11.61 -9.07 9.06
C ARG A 130 -10.99 -10.43 8.73
N VAL A 131 -9.99 -10.44 7.87
CA VAL A 131 -9.28 -11.66 7.47
C VAL A 131 -8.52 -12.26 8.64
N LEU A 132 -7.87 -11.44 9.48
CA LEU A 132 -7.24 -11.89 10.73
C LEU A 132 -8.23 -12.63 11.62
N GLY A 133 -9.38 -12.01 11.91
CA GLY A 133 -10.41 -12.63 12.75
C GLY A 133 -10.90 -13.97 12.19
N ARG A 134 -11.18 -14.06 10.88
CA ARG A 134 -11.57 -15.31 10.21
C ARG A 134 -10.47 -16.37 10.23
N ALA A 135 -9.22 -15.96 10.19
CA ALA A 135 -8.05 -16.86 10.27
C ALA A 135 -7.73 -17.31 11.68
N GLY A 136 -8.46 -16.83 12.70
CA GLY A 136 -8.26 -17.19 14.12
C GLY A 136 -7.11 -16.45 14.79
N TYR A 137 -6.67 -15.31 14.25
CA TYR A 137 -5.75 -14.39 14.89
C TYR A 137 -6.51 -13.25 15.61
N ARG A 138 -5.84 -12.61 16.57
CA ARG A 138 -6.37 -11.40 17.20
C ARG A 138 -6.41 -10.25 16.19
N PRO A 139 -7.57 -9.62 15.94
CA PRO A 139 -7.66 -8.48 15.01
C PRO A 139 -6.77 -7.30 15.40
N GLU A 140 -6.59 -7.08 16.71
CA GLU A 140 -5.78 -5.99 17.28
C GLU A 140 -4.28 -6.11 16.91
N ALA A 141 -3.82 -7.30 16.53
CA ALA A 141 -2.43 -7.53 16.16
C ALA A 141 -1.98 -6.67 14.96
N GLN A 142 -2.90 -6.28 14.07
CA GLN A 142 -2.61 -5.33 13.00
C GLN A 142 -2.30 -3.93 13.56
N ALA A 143 -3.07 -3.48 14.55
CA ALA A 143 -2.82 -2.20 15.22
C ALA A 143 -1.52 -2.24 16.03
N ASP A 144 -1.23 -3.36 16.71
CA ASP A 144 0.02 -3.57 17.45
C ASP A 144 1.23 -3.41 16.51
N PHE A 145 1.18 -4.04 15.34
CA PHE A 145 2.24 -3.91 14.33
C PHE A 145 2.36 -2.47 13.82
N LEU A 146 1.26 -1.78 13.53
CA LEU A 146 1.27 -0.38 13.09
C LEU A 146 1.88 0.55 14.16
N ALA A 147 1.63 0.28 15.44
CA ALA A 147 2.24 1.02 16.54
C ALA A 147 3.76 0.80 16.60
N ALA A 148 4.22 -0.45 16.49
CA ALA A 148 5.65 -0.79 16.43
C ALA A 148 6.34 -0.11 15.23
N LEU A 149 5.67 -0.10 14.08
CA LEU A 149 6.12 0.57 12.87
C LEU A 149 6.21 2.08 13.04
N GLY A 150 5.23 2.71 13.71
CA GLY A 150 5.25 4.12 14.03
C GLY A 150 6.44 4.49 14.91
N GLY A 151 6.72 3.68 15.93
CA GLY A 151 7.90 3.83 16.79
C GLY A 151 9.21 3.69 16.02
N TYR A 152 9.33 2.68 15.18
CA TYR A 152 10.49 2.49 14.30
C TYR A 152 10.70 3.68 13.37
N SER A 153 9.64 4.20 12.77
CA SER A 153 9.69 5.34 11.84
C SER A 153 10.13 6.63 12.53
N SER A 154 9.70 6.84 13.77
CA SER A 154 10.12 7.99 14.56
C SER A 154 11.60 7.91 14.89
N TYR A 155 12.07 6.74 15.33
CA TYR A 155 13.48 6.48 15.60
C TYR A 155 14.36 6.73 14.37
N MET A 156 13.93 6.24 13.19
CA MET A 156 14.69 6.40 11.94
C MET A 156 14.73 7.85 11.45
N ARG A 157 13.68 8.64 11.67
CA ARG A 157 13.66 10.08 11.34
C ARG A 157 14.66 10.86 12.20
N ASP A 158 14.69 10.58 13.48
CA ASP A 158 15.64 11.21 14.41
C ASP A 158 17.07 10.81 14.11
N GLY A 159 17.31 9.59 13.60
CA GLY A 159 18.59 9.05 13.16
C GLY A 159 19.01 9.37 11.72
N ARG A 160 18.30 10.24 10.98
CA ARG A 160 18.56 10.63 9.58
C ARG A 160 18.51 9.52 8.54
N ALA A 161 18.03 8.33 8.86
CA ALA A 161 17.72 7.31 7.87
C ALA A 161 16.31 7.57 7.30
N GLY A 162 16.16 7.62 5.98
CA GLY A 162 14.87 7.85 5.35
C GLY A 162 13.86 6.76 5.70
N ALA A 163 12.67 7.15 6.17
CA ALA A 163 11.59 6.20 6.39
C ALA A 163 11.16 5.57 5.05
N PRO A 164 10.80 4.28 5.01
CA PRO A 164 10.25 3.65 3.80
C PRO A 164 9.03 4.42 3.27
N ALA A 165 8.84 4.43 1.95
CA ALA A 165 7.80 5.23 1.30
C ALA A 165 6.38 4.96 1.84
N TRP A 166 6.05 3.73 2.17
CA TRP A 166 4.74 3.33 2.70
C TRP A 166 4.51 3.77 4.16
N VAL A 167 5.57 4.13 4.90
CA VAL A 167 5.48 4.75 6.22
C VAL A 167 5.29 6.25 6.12
N SER A 168 5.86 6.87 5.09
CA SER A 168 5.78 8.32 4.87
C SER A 168 4.57 8.75 4.05
N THR A 169 3.87 7.80 3.41
CA THR A 169 2.63 8.09 2.65
C THR A 169 1.44 8.15 3.61
N PRO A 170 0.64 9.23 3.64
CA PRO A 170 -0.59 9.28 4.43
C PRO A 170 -1.61 8.22 3.99
N PRO A 171 -2.36 7.61 4.95
CA PRO A 171 -2.36 7.88 6.38
C PRO A 171 -1.17 7.23 7.09
N GLY A 172 -0.59 7.96 8.05
CA GLY A 172 0.52 7.43 8.84
C GLY A 172 0.06 6.32 9.82
N PRO A 173 1.00 5.53 10.38
CA PRO A 173 0.67 4.43 11.29
C PRO A 173 -0.21 4.86 12.47
N ALA A 174 0.07 6.00 13.10
CA ALA A 174 -0.71 6.50 14.22
C ALA A 174 -2.16 6.84 13.86
N GLU A 175 -2.40 7.37 12.66
CA GLU A 175 -3.73 7.67 12.16
C GLU A 175 -4.53 6.39 11.87
N ARG A 176 -3.86 5.34 11.38
CA ARG A 176 -4.45 4.03 11.09
C ARG A 176 -4.81 3.27 12.37
N VAL A 177 -3.97 3.37 13.43
CA VAL A 177 -4.24 2.77 14.74
C VAL A 177 -5.41 3.44 15.46
N ALA A 178 -5.54 4.77 15.33
CA ALA A 178 -6.59 5.54 16.01
C ALA A 178 -8.00 5.35 15.41
N ARG A 179 -8.12 4.62 14.31
CA ARG A 179 -9.42 4.35 13.68
C ARG A 179 -10.17 3.24 14.41
N PRO A 180 -11.45 3.47 14.79
CA PRO A 180 -12.27 2.46 15.47
C PRO A 180 -12.59 1.26 14.60
#